data_d7f2b2701c07ea5fb2f7f0e223a7ab6f
#
_entry.id   d7f2b2701c07ea5fb2f7f0e223a7ab6f
#
_cell.length_a   1.000
_cell.length_b   1.000
_cell.length_c   1.000
_cell.angle_alpha   90.00
_cell.angle_beta   90.00
_cell.angle_gamma   90.00
#
_symmetry.space_group_name_H-M   'P 1'
#
loop_
_entity.id
_entity.type
_entity.pdbx_description
1 polymer ?
#
loop_
_entity_poly.entity_id
_entity_poly.type
_entity_poly.pdbx_seq_one_letter_code
_entity_poly.pdbx_strand_id
1 'polypeptide(L)'
;MKATIITIGDEILIGQIVDTNSVSIAKKLNAIGITIAEKLSIGDTREAIVSTLDRALKATDVLVITGGLGPTKDDITKHTLAEYFHSKLRYDEVEAEHIRSLLACRGIDFTDLNRGQAMVPECCTVLHNAHGTAPGMWFECDGKVIVSLPGVPFEMEHLMEDEVIPRLKAHFELRSIVHLTLITRGIPESILAARIAEWEDNLPEEMHLAYLPAPNVVRLRLSAYDVEGIEEERAIREEFAKLEPI
;
A
#
# COMPACT_ATOMS: atom_id res chain seq x y z
N MET A 1 3.22 -11.69 7.83
CA MET A 1 3.05 -10.26 8.20
C MET A 1 1.87 -9.67 7.46
N LYS A 2 1.07 -8.82 8.12
CA LYS A 2 -0.18 -8.27 7.55
C LYS A 2 -0.16 -6.75 7.53
N ALA A 3 -0.70 -6.15 6.46
CA ALA A 3 -0.88 -4.71 6.34
C ALA A 3 -2.35 -4.33 6.11
N THR A 4 -2.72 -3.14 6.58
CA THR A 4 -3.95 -2.43 6.19
C THR A 4 -3.58 -1.18 5.39
N ILE A 5 -4.32 -0.89 4.33
CA ILE A 5 -4.17 0.32 3.53
C ILE A 5 -5.40 1.20 3.76
N ILE A 6 -5.17 2.47 4.08
CA ILE A 6 -6.22 3.46 4.26
C ILE A 6 -6.03 4.56 3.23
N THR A 7 -7.04 4.79 2.40
CA THR A 7 -7.09 5.92 1.49
C THR A 7 -8.05 6.97 2.03
N ILE A 8 -7.58 8.19 2.20
CA ILE A 8 -8.35 9.32 2.74
C ILE A 8 -8.68 10.26 1.60
N GLY A 9 -9.96 10.56 1.40
CA GLY A 9 -10.46 11.50 0.41
C GLY A 9 -11.95 11.28 0.11
N ASP A 10 -12.74 12.32 0.26
CA ASP A 10 -14.17 12.28 -0.03
C ASP A 10 -14.44 12.02 -1.51
N GLU A 11 -13.56 12.47 -2.42
CA GLU A 11 -13.66 12.23 -3.86
C GLU A 11 -13.60 10.75 -4.24
N ILE A 12 -12.94 9.94 -3.40
CA ILE A 12 -12.89 8.48 -3.57
C ILE A 12 -14.20 7.86 -3.10
N LEU A 13 -14.72 8.32 -1.95
CA LEU A 13 -15.98 7.81 -1.38
C LEU A 13 -17.17 8.07 -2.28
N ILE A 14 -17.24 9.24 -2.93
CA ILE A 14 -18.32 9.59 -3.86
C ILE A 14 -18.09 9.01 -5.26
N GLY A 15 -16.97 8.30 -5.50
CA GLY A 15 -16.66 7.68 -6.79
C GLY A 15 -16.25 8.66 -7.89
N GLN A 16 -15.80 9.87 -7.54
CA GLN A 16 -15.32 10.87 -8.48
C GLN A 16 -13.98 10.46 -9.09
N ILE A 17 -13.11 9.83 -8.31
CA ILE A 17 -11.86 9.24 -8.77
C ILE A 17 -11.75 7.78 -8.33
N VAL A 18 -10.94 7.01 -9.07
CA VAL A 18 -10.64 5.63 -8.73
C VAL A 18 -9.43 5.58 -7.80
N ASP A 19 -9.52 4.82 -6.71
CA ASP A 19 -8.39 4.57 -5.80
C ASP A 19 -7.31 3.72 -6.46
N THR A 20 -6.41 4.37 -7.18
CA THR A 20 -5.23 3.73 -7.77
C THR A 20 -4.09 3.56 -6.76
N ASN A 21 -4.03 4.41 -5.72
CA ASN A 21 -3.00 4.38 -4.71
C ASN A 21 -3.02 3.07 -3.92
N SER A 22 -4.19 2.66 -3.42
CA SER A 22 -4.29 1.40 -2.68
C SER A 22 -3.91 0.18 -3.52
N VAL A 23 -4.14 0.22 -4.83
CA VAL A 23 -3.73 -0.85 -5.75
C VAL A 23 -2.21 -0.88 -5.91
N SER A 24 -1.57 0.28 -6.12
CA SER A 24 -0.12 0.38 -6.25
C SER A 24 0.60 -0.03 -4.96
N ILE A 25 0.16 0.49 -3.80
CA ILE A 25 0.69 0.14 -2.48
C ILE A 25 0.55 -1.37 -2.23
N ALA A 26 -0.61 -1.96 -2.49
CA ALA A 26 -0.85 -3.39 -2.29
C ALA A 26 0.11 -4.26 -3.12
N LYS A 27 0.34 -3.92 -4.38
CA LYS A 27 1.29 -4.63 -5.25
C LYS A 27 2.71 -4.57 -4.70
N LYS A 28 3.17 -3.38 -4.28
CA LYS A 28 4.52 -3.17 -3.75
C LYS A 28 4.73 -3.91 -2.41
N LEU A 29 3.75 -3.88 -1.51
CA LEU A 29 3.80 -4.61 -0.23
C LEU A 29 3.78 -6.13 -0.45
N ASN A 30 2.93 -6.64 -1.33
CA ASN A 30 2.91 -8.07 -1.68
C ASN A 30 4.24 -8.54 -2.27
N ALA A 31 4.87 -7.74 -3.12
CA ALA A 31 6.16 -8.06 -3.73
C ALA A 31 7.29 -8.24 -2.71
N ILE A 32 7.14 -7.72 -1.48
CA ILE A 32 8.10 -7.90 -0.38
C ILE A 32 7.59 -8.85 0.71
N GLY A 33 6.51 -9.61 0.47
CA GLY A 33 6.02 -10.62 1.41
C GLY A 33 5.03 -10.10 2.47
N ILE A 34 4.46 -8.92 2.30
CA ILE A 34 3.44 -8.38 3.21
C ILE A 34 2.04 -8.60 2.62
N THR A 35 1.23 -9.40 3.31
CA THR A 35 -0.15 -9.68 2.93
C THR A 35 -1.07 -8.52 3.28
N ILE A 36 -1.96 -8.13 2.37
CA ILE A 36 -2.96 -7.10 2.65
C ILE A 36 -4.18 -7.74 3.32
N ALA A 37 -4.44 -7.34 4.57
CA ALA A 37 -5.60 -7.77 5.34
C ALA A 37 -6.86 -6.97 4.98
N GLU A 38 -6.73 -5.65 4.84
CA GLU A 38 -7.82 -4.75 4.51
C GLU A 38 -7.36 -3.59 3.63
N LYS A 39 -8.28 -3.12 2.80
CA LYS A 39 -8.19 -1.84 2.08
C LYS A 39 -9.44 -1.03 2.43
N LEU A 40 -9.25 0.17 2.90
CA LEU A 40 -10.31 1.03 3.41
C LEU A 40 -10.23 2.40 2.74
N SER A 41 -11.36 2.91 2.28
CA SER A 41 -11.49 4.32 1.90
C SER A 41 -12.34 5.03 2.95
N ILE A 42 -11.86 6.15 3.45
CA ILE A 42 -12.52 6.94 4.51
C ILE A 42 -12.56 8.41 4.11
N GLY A 43 -13.51 9.15 4.71
CA GLY A 43 -13.63 10.59 4.53
C GLY A 43 -12.56 11.38 5.31
N ASP A 44 -12.42 12.63 4.94
CA ASP A 44 -11.48 13.60 5.51
C ASP A 44 -12.01 14.15 6.86
N THR A 45 -12.35 13.26 7.81
CA THR A 45 -12.78 13.65 9.15
C THR A 45 -11.89 13.04 10.22
N ARG A 46 -11.61 13.81 11.28
CA ARG A 46 -10.80 13.36 12.41
C ARG A 46 -11.32 12.06 13.01
N GLU A 47 -12.64 11.98 13.20
CA GLU A 47 -13.33 10.82 13.78
C GLU A 47 -13.15 9.56 12.93
N ALA A 48 -13.26 9.68 11.60
CA ALA A 48 -13.06 8.58 10.67
C ALA A 48 -11.61 8.09 10.72
N ILE A 49 -10.64 9.01 10.73
CA ILE A 49 -9.22 8.68 10.80
C ILE A 49 -8.90 7.96 12.12
N VAL A 50 -9.25 8.53 13.27
CA VAL A 50 -8.93 7.99 14.60
C VAL A 50 -9.58 6.61 14.80
N SER A 51 -10.88 6.48 14.52
CA SER A 51 -11.59 5.20 14.71
C SER A 51 -11.04 4.09 13.80
N THR A 52 -10.60 4.46 12.60
CA THR A 52 -10.00 3.51 11.66
C THR A 52 -8.60 3.10 12.09
N LEU A 53 -7.77 4.03 12.60
CA LEU A 53 -6.47 3.74 13.20
C LEU A 53 -6.59 2.75 14.36
N ASP A 54 -7.50 3.02 15.33
CA ASP A 54 -7.72 2.16 16.49
C ASP A 54 -8.10 0.72 16.11
N ARG A 55 -8.88 0.57 15.04
CA ARG A 55 -9.29 -0.73 14.54
C ARG A 55 -8.16 -1.43 13.76
N ALA A 56 -7.54 -0.73 12.84
CA ALA A 56 -6.51 -1.29 11.96
C ALA A 56 -5.26 -1.71 12.74
N LEU A 57 -4.82 -0.90 13.69
CA LEU A 57 -3.65 -1.20 14.53
C LEU A 57 -3.82 -2.43 15.43
N LYS A 58 -5.05 -2.88 15.72
CA LYS A 58 -5.28 -4.14 16.43
C LYS A 58 -5.10 -5.38 15.56
N ALA A 59 -5.29 -5.22 14.25
CA ALA A 59 -5.39 -6.33 13.32
C ALA A 59 -4.15 -6.53 12.43
N THR A 60 -3.27 -5.52 12.32
CA THR A 60 -2.15 -5.53 11.37
C THR A 60 -0.85 -5.01 11.97
N ASP A 61 0.26 -5.41 11.37
CA ASP A 61 1.62 -5.04 11.76
C ASP A 61 2.07 -3.74 11.07
N VAL A 62 1.57 -3.52 9.85
CA VAL A 62 1.89 -2.37 9.02
C VAL A 62 0.60 -1.66 8.60
N LEU A 63 0.57 -0.35 8.75
CA LEU A 63 -0.52 0.51 8.29
C LEU A 63 0.02 1.54 7.31
N VAL A 64 -0.53 1.58 6.11
CA VAL A 64 -0.18 2.59 5.11
C VAL A 64 -1.39 3.47 4.84
N ILE A 65 -1.22 4.76 5.07
CA ILE A 65 -2.23 5.80 4.88
C ILE A 65 -1.81 6.63 3.68
N THR A 66 -2.73 6.97 2.78
CA THR A 66 -2.48 7.90 1.67
C THR A 66 -3.60 8.91 1.55
N GLY A 67 -3.26 10.19 1.44
CA GLY A 67 -4.18 11.33 1.32
C GLY A 67 -4.16 12.27 2.53
N GLY A 68 -4.71 13.47 2.35
CA GLY A 68 -4.89 14.49 3.38
C GLY A 68 -3.60 15.12 3.93
N LEU A 69 -2.51 15.17 3.12
CA LEU A 69 -1.22 15.80 3.48
C LEU A 69 -0.95 17.11 2.73
N GLY A 70 -1.86 17.58 1.92
CA GLY A 70 -1.73 18.84 1.19
C GLY A 70 -1.76 20.08 2.07
N PRO A 71 -1.71 21.27 1.46
CA PRO A 71 -1.67 22.54 2.17
C PRO A 71 -3.04 23.14 2.51
N THR A 72 -4.13 22.48 2.14
CA THR A 72 -5.49 23.00 2.26
C THR A 72 -6.12 22.67 3.61
N LYS A 73 -7.26 23.29 3.94
CA LYS A 73 -7.88 23.13 5.26
C LYS A 73 -8.52 21.76 5.51
N ASP A 74 -8.84 21.06 4.44
CA ASP A 74 -9.33 19.70 4.42
C ASP A 74 -8.21 18.66 4.58
N ASP A 75 -6.94 19.05 4.41
CA ASP A 75 -5.79 18.18 4.64
C ASP A 75 -5.47 18.04 6.14
N ILE A 76 -6.28 17.27 6.84
CA ILE A 76 -6.20 17.15 8.31
C ILE A 76 -5.40 15.94 8.80
N THR A 77 -4.99 15.04 7.91
CA THR A 77 -4.34 13.76 8.27
C THR A 77 -3.12 13.97 9.18
N LYS A 78 -2.23 14.88 8.83
CA LYS A 78 -1.02 15.18 9.61
C LYS A 78 -1.33 15.64 11.02
N HIS A 79 -2.29 16.56 11.16
CA HIS A 79 -2.70 17.08 12.47
C HIS A 79 -3.36 16.01 13.33
N THR A 80 -4.22 15.19 12.71
CA THR A 80 -4.88 14.08 13.38
C THR A 80 -3.88 13.01 13.85
N LEU A 81 -2.87 12.68 13.03
CA LEU A 81 -1.81 11.76 13.43
C LEU A 81 -0.94 12.32 14.57
N ALA A 82 -0.59 13.63 14.53
CA ALA A 82 0.13 14.27 15.62
C ALA A 82 -0.65 14.18 16.94
N GLU A 83 -1.95 14.48 16.93
CA GLU A 83 -2.82 14.36 18.10
C GLU A 83 -2.94 12.90 18.57
N TYR A 84 -3.13 11.95 17.64
CA TYR A 84 -3.27 10.54 17.94
C TYR A 84 -2.05 9.97 18.67
N PHE A 85 -0.85 10.35 18.24
CA PHE A 85 0.41 9.96 18.87
C PHE A 85 0.86 10.89 19.99
N HIS A 86 0.01 11.81 20.46
CA HIS A 86 0.32 12.80 21.50
C HIS A 86 1.59 13.60 21.23
N SER A 87 1.86 13.90 19.97
CA SER A 87 3.05 14.59 19.49
C SER A 87 2.76 16.04 19.13
N LYS A 88 3.77 16.91 19.33
CA LYS A 88 3.73 18.27 18.79
C LYS A 88 4.22 18.25 17.34
N LEU A 89 3.85 19.31 16.61
CA LEU A 89 4.44 19.57 15.30
C LEU A 89 5.72 20.40 15.47
N ARG A 90 6.79 19.98 14.79
CA ARG A 90 8.04 20.73 14.63
C ARG A 90 8.20 21.22 13.20
N TYR A 91 8.88 22.32 13.03
CA TYR A 91 9.28 22.80 11.72
C TYR A 91 10.54 22.04 11.26
N ASP A 92 10.49 21.45 10.06
CA ASP A 92 11.62 20.76 9.47
C ASP A 92 12.29 21.68 8.44
N GLU A 93 13.51 22.15 8.76
CA GLU A 93 14.25 23.08 7.92
C GLU A 93 14.69 22.44 6.58
N VAL A 94 14.96 21.14 6.56
CA VAL A 94 15.38 20.42 5.35
C VAL A 94 14.20 20.33 4.36
N GLU A 95 13.04 19.95 4.86
CA GLU A 95 11.82 19.88 4.03
C GLU A 95 11.39 21.29 3.60
N ALA A 96 11.51 22.30 4.47
CA ALA A 96 11.18 23.68 4.11
C ALA A 96 12.08 24.21 2.97
N GLU A 97 13.37 23.92 3.00
CA GLU A 97 14.30 24.33 1.94
C GLU A 97 14.04 23.58 0.64
N HIS A 98 13.74 22.30 0.74
CA HIS A 98 13.32 21.51 -0.43
C HIS A 98 12.07 22.10 -1.08
N ILE A 99 11.00 22.33 -0.30
CA ILE A 99 9.75 22.92 -0.77
C ILE A 99 10.01 24.29 -1.42
N ARG A 100 10.83 25.14 -0.77
CA ARG A 100 11.21 26.46 -1.31
C ARG A 100 11.89 26.34 -2.66
N SER A 101 12.87 25.43 -2.77
CA SER A 101 13.60 25.19 -4.01
C SER A 101 12.68 24.67 -5.12
N LEU A 102 11.79 23.76 -4.81
CA LEU A 102 10.84 23.19 -5.75
C LEU A 102 9.86 24.24 -6.29
N LEU A 103 9.35 25.11 -5.42
CA LEU A 103 8.45 26.21 -5.80
C LEU A 103 9.18 27.27 -6.62
N ALA A 104 10.40 27.64 -6.22
CA ALA A 104 11.24 28.62 -6.94
C ALA A 104 11.53 28.18 -8.38
N CYS A 105 11.81 26.88 -8.62
CA CYS A 105 11.96 26.33 -9.97
C CYS A 105 10.71 26.48 -10.86
N ARG A 106 9.53 26.65 -10.23
CA ARG A 106 8.24 26.87 -10.91
C ARG A 106 7.81 28.32 -10.94
N GLY A 107 8.64 29.24 -10.42
CA GLY A 107 8.32 30.67 -10.30
C GLY A 107 7.22 30.97 -9.28
N ILE A 108 7.04 30.11 -8.26
CA ILE A 108 6.01 30.24 -7.23
C ILE A 108 6.67 30.67 -5.92
N ASP A 109 6.11 31.67 -5.24
CA ASP A 109 6.60 32.14 -3.95
C ASP A 109 6.28 31.15 -2.82
N PHE A 110 7.21 31.03 -1.88
CA PHE A 110 7.00 30.25 -0.67
C PHE A 110 6.11 31.04 0.32
N THR A 111 4.94 30.50 0.60
CA THR A 111 3.90 31.12 1.44
C THR A 111 3.79 30.45 2.82
N ASP A 112 2.95 31.02 3.71
CA ASP A 112 2.64 30.39 5.01
C ASP A 112 1.96 29.02 4.85
N LEU A 113 1.19 28.79 3.79
CA LEU A 113 0.61 27.47 3.50
C LEU A 113 1.72 26.45 3.22
N ASN A 114 2.72 26.81 2.45
CA ASN A 114 3.87 25.96 2.18
C ASN A 114 4.74 25.75 3.43
N ARG A 115 4.84 26.76 4.29
CA ARG A 115 5.47 26.62 5.61
C ARG A 115 4.76 25.56 6.46
N GLY A 116 3.42 25.51 6.39
CA GLY A 116 2.62 24.47 7.04
C GLY A 116 2.91 23.05 6.55
N GLN A 117 3.31 22.88 5.28
CA GLN A 117 3.70 21.58 4.74
C GLN A 117 5.01 21.05 5.36
N ALA A 118 5.95 21.93 5.69
CA ALA A 118 7.19 21.58 6.38
C ALA A 118 7.03 21.33 7.89
N MET A 119 5.82 21.49 8.45
CA MET A 119 5.53 21.08 9.81
C MET A 119 5.28 19.58 9.85
N VAL A 120 5.99 18.84 10.71
CA VAL A 120 5.88 17.39 10.88
C VAL A 120 5.78 17.02 12.36
N PRO A 121 5.12 15.91 12.73
CA PRO A 121 5.10 15.43 14.12
C PRO A 121 6.52 15.14 14.64
N GLU A 122 6.82 15.54 15.88
CA GLU A 122 8.14 15.29 16.50
C GLU A 122 8.46 13.80 16.63
N CYS A 123 7.44 12.96 16.79
CA CYS A 123 7.57 11.52 16.98
C CYS A 123 7.73 10.73 15.66
N CYS A 124 7.64 11.37 14.49
CA CYS A 124 7.81 10.67 13.22
C CYS A 124 9.22 10.78 12.67
N THR A 125 9.64 9.78 11.92
CA THR A 125 10.73 9.90 10.94
C THR A 125 10.15 10.46 9.66
N VAL A 126 10.72 11.55 9.17
CA VAL A 126 10.30 12.19 7.92
C VAL A 126 10.77 11.33 6.74
N LEU A 127 9.88 11.08 5.80
CA LEU A 127 10.18 10.46 4.52
C LEU A 127 10.27 11.57 3.47
N HIS A 128 11.47 11.79 2.94
CA HIS A 128 11.74 12.89 2.03
C HIS A 128 11.03 12.69 0.69
N ASN A 129 10.17 13.63 0.32
CA ASN A 129 9.46 13.62 -0.96
C ASN A 129 10.23 14.43 -2.01
N ALA A 130 11.14 13.80 -2.73
CA ALA A 130 11.92 14.46 -3.78
C ALA A 130 11.06 15.01 -4.95
N HIS A 131 9.82 14.58 -5.08
CA HIS A 131 8.95 14.85 -6.24
C HIS A 131 7.79 15.80 -5.93
N GLY A 132 7.58 16.16 -4.67
CA GLY A 132 6.45 16.99 -4.26
C GLY A 132 6.72 17.82 -3.00
N THR A 133 5.69 18.51 -2.52
CA THR A 133 5.80 19.43 -1.38
C THR A 133 5.28 18.83 -0.07
N ALA A 134 4.67 17.65 -0.10
CA ALA A 134 4.15 16.98 1.07
C ALA A 134 5.09 15.83 1.47
N PRO A 135 5.90 15.96 2.54
CA PRO A 135 6.73 14.85 3.00
C PRO A 135 5.88 13.71 3.51
N GLY A 136 6.36 12.47 3.34
CA GLY A 136 5.80 11.33 4.00
C GLY A 136 6.22 11.25 5.46
N MET A 137 5.53 10.43 6.25
CA MET A 137 5.79 10.26 7.68
C MET A 137 5.80 8.79 8.04
N TRP A 138 6.78 8.39 8.85
CA TRP A 138 6.94 7.05 9.38
C TRP A 138 6.86 7.10 10.89
N PHE A 139 5.96 6.31 11.47
CA PHE A 139 5.78 6.19 12.92
C PHE A 139 6.00 4.73 13.33
N GLU A 140 6.55 4.55 14.51
CA GLU A 140 6.71 3.25 15.15
C GLU A 140 5.98 3.24 16.50
N CYS A 141 5.12 2.27 16.71
CA CYS A 141 4.34 2.14 17.94
C CYS A 141 4.09 0.65 18.23
N ASP A 142 4.49 0.19 19.41
CA ASP A 142 4.24 -1.18 19.90
C ASP A 142 4.67 -2.28 18.90
N GLY A 143 5.83 -2.10 18.24
CA GLY A 143 6.36 -3.03 17.24
C GLY A 143 5.64 -2.98 15.89
N LYS A 144 4.77 -2.00 15.67
CA LYS A 144 4.04 -1.76 14.43
C LYS A 144 4.55 -0.53 13.72
N VAL A 145 4.38 -0.51 12.42
CA VAL A 145 4.77 0.61 11.55
C VAL A 145 3.53 1.27 10.96
N ILE A 146 3.48 2.58 11.07
CA ILE A 146 2.45 3.41 10.44
C ILE A 146 3.14 4.36 9.48
N VAL A 147 2.74 4.34 8.22
CA VAL A 147 3.26 5.20 7.15
C VAL A 147 2.14 6.09 6.65
N SER A 148 2.39 7.39 6.55
CA SER A 148 1.46 8.35 5.94
C SER A 148 2.11 8.99 4.71
N LEU A 149 1.41 8.96 3.58
CA LEU A 149 1.89 9.33 2.25
C LEU A 149 0.95 10.36 1.60
N PRO A 150 1.45 11.19 0.67
CA PRO A 150 0.62 12.08 -0.13
C PRO A 150 -0.47 11.33 -0.91
N GLY A 151 -1.57 12.04 -1.23
CA GLY A 151 -2.63 11.53 -2.10
C GLY A 151 -2.26 11.50 -3.58
N VAL A 152 -1.30 12.34 -4.02
CA VAL A 152 -0.85 12.40 -5.41
C VAL A 152 -0.14 11.09 -5.80
N PRO A 153 -0.68 10.32 -6.78
CA PRO A 153 -0.16 8.98 -7.08
C PRO A 153 1.33 8.95 -7.41
N PHE A 154 1.80 9.89 -8.21
CA PHE A 154 3.21 10.00 -8.60
C PHE A 154 4.14 10.18 -7.38
N GLU A 155 3.79 11.06 -6.44
CA GLU A 155 4.54 11.29 -5.23
C GLU A 155 4.53 10.06 -4.31
N MET A 156 3.35 9.47 -4.13
CA MET A 156 3.15 8.26 -3.31
C MET A 156 3.97 7.08 -3.84
N GLU A 157 3.99 6.87 -5.15
CA GLU A 157 4.71 5.75 -5.76
C GLU A 157 6.22 5.84 -5.54
N HIS A 158 6.81 7.03 -5.70
CA HIS A 158 8.24 7.26 -5.45
C HIS A 158 8.58 7.11 -3.97
N LEU A 159 7.77 7.69 -3.08
CA LEU A 159 7.97 7.52 -1.63
C LEU A 159 7.89 6.05 -1.20
N MET A 160 6.98 5.28 -1.80
CA MET A 160 6.92 3.84 -1.55
C MET A 160 8.21 3.14 -1.99
N GLU A 161 8.74 3.44 -3.17
CA GLU A 161 9.92 2.78 -3.74
C GLU A 161 11.22 3.20 -3.04
N ASP A 162 11.40 4.50 -2.83
CA ASP A 162 12.67 5.07 -2.40
C ASP A 162 12.82 5.04 -0.87
N GLU A 163 11.72 5.16 -0.12
CA GLU A 163 11.75 5.31 1.34
C GLU A 163 11.08 4.16 2.08
N VAL A 164 9.82 3.82 1.73
CA VAL A 164 9.00 2.90 2.53
C VAL A 164 9.45 1.45 2.37
N ILE A 165 9.57 0.96 1.14
CA ILE A 165 9.94 -0.44 0.87
C ILE A 165 11.32 -0.80 1.42
N PRO A 166 12.37 0.02 1.23
CA PRO A 166 13.69 -0.26 1.83
C PRO A 166 13.65 -0.30 3.36
N ARG A 167 12.90 0.62 3.99
CA ARG A 167 12.75 0.67 5.46
C ARG A 167 11.99 -0.53 6.00
N LEU A 168 10.89 -0.95 5.36
CA LEU A 168 10.13 -2.14 5.76
C LEU A 168 11.00 -3.39 5.69
N LYS A 169 11.81 -3.55 4.63
CA LYS A 169 12.75 -4.67 4.49
C LYS A 169 13.86 -4.67 5.54
N ALA A 170 14.30 -3.50 5.98
CA ALA A 170 15.30 -3.36 7.04
C ALA A 170 14.72 -3.56 8.45
N HIS A 171 13.43 -3.20 8.63
CA HIS A 171 12.76 -3.23 9.93
C HIS A 171 12.21 -4.62 10.30
N PHE A 172 11.76 -5.38 9.28
CA PHE A 172 11.10 -6.67 9.48
C PHE A 172 11.83 -7.80 8.75
N GLU A 173 11.85 -8.98 9.37
CA GLU A 173 12.20 -10.23 8.69
C GLU A 173 11.02 -10.66 7.82
N LEU A 174 11.10 -10.39 6.52
CA LEU A 174 10.03 -10.68 5.56
C LEU A 174 10.31 -11.99 4.85
N ARG A 175 9.26 -12.82 4.73
CA ARG A 175 9.26 -14.00 3.87
C ARG A 175 8.55 -13.69 2.56
N SER A 176 8.85 -14.46 1.53
CA SER A 176 8.31 -14.24 0.20
C SER A 176 6.82 -14.63 0.09
N ILE A 177 6.13 -13.94 -0.81
CA ILE A 177 4.85 -14.35 -1.36
C ILE A 177 5.07 -14.54 -2.85
N VAL A 178 4.68 -15.71 -3.38
CA VAL A 178 4.81 -16.03 -4.80
C VAL A 178 3.43 -16.16 -5.42
N HIS A 179 3.21 -15.46 -6.52
CA HIS A 179 2.00 -15.55 -7.33
C HIS A 179 2.39 -15.82 -8.78
N LEU A 180 1.93 -16.93 -9.34
CA LEU A 180 1.99 -17.17 -10.77
C LEU A 180 0.59 -17.29 -11.36
N THR A 181 0.45 -16.89 -12.61
CA THR A 181 -0.85 -16.87 -13.30
C THR A 181 -0.74 -17.59 -14.63
N LEU A 182 -1.55 -18.63 -14.79
CA LEU A 182 -1.79 -19.31 -16.07
C LEU A 182 -3.02 -18.70 -16.74
N ILE A 183 -2.94 -18.45 -18.03
CA ILE A 183 -4.05 -17.89 -18.82
C ILE A 183 -4.67 -18.98 -19.66
N THR A 184 -5.98 -19.23 -19.46
CA THR A 184 -6.76 -20.12 -20.31
C THR A 184 -7.70 -19.32 -21.22
N ARG A 185 -7.98 -19.82 -22.42
CA ARG A 185 -8.83 -19.13 -23.39
C ARG A 185 -9.88 -20.08 -23.98
N GLY A 186 -11.06 -19.55 -24.26
CA GLY A 186 -12.11 -20.28 -24.98
C GLY A 186 -12.82 -21.35 -24.14
N ILE A 187 -12.59 -21.41 -22.83
CA ILE A 187 -13.27 -22.30 -21.91
C ILE A 187 -13.98 -21.49 -20.82
N PRO A 188 -15.29 -21.73 -20.57
CA PRO A 188 -16.01 -21.14 -19.45
C PRO A 188 -15.46 -21.61 -18.11
N GLU A 189 -15.50 -20.73 -17.09
CA GLU A 189 -14.98 -21.00 -15.74
C GLU A 189 -15.52 -22.31 -15.13
N SER A 190 -16.84 -22.55 -15.20
CA SER A 190 -17.46 -23.76 -14.63
C SER A 190 -16.98 -25.04 -15.31
N ILE A 191 -16.74 -24.99 -16.63
CA ILE A 191 -16.22 -26.14 -17.37
C ILE A 191 -14.74 -26.37 -17.05
N LEU A 192 -13.96 -25.27 -16.94
CA LEU A 192 -12.56 -25.36 -16.54
C LEU A 192 -12.44 -25.95 -15.13
N ALA A 193 -13.19 -25.42 -14.16
CA ALA A 193 -13.20 -25.92 -12.78
C ALA A 193 -13.54 -27.40 -12.70
N ALA A 194 -14.57 -27.86 -13.43
CA ALA A 194 -14.92 -29.28 -13.47
C ALA A 194 -13.80 -30.17 -14.10
N ARG A 195 -13.06 -29.60 -15.06
CA ARG A 195 -11.99 -30.32 -15.75
C ARG A 195 -10.74 -30.52 -14.90
N ILE A 196 -10.42 -29.50 -14.06
CA ILE A 196 -9.21 -29.50 -13.23
C ILE A 196 -9.49 -29.84 -11.75
N ALA A 197 -10.73 -30.26 -11.41
CA ALA A 197 -11.13 -30.51 -10.03
C ALA A 197 -10.20 -31.51 -9.31
N GLU A 198 -9.86 -32.63 -9.96
CA GLU A 198 -8.94 -33.64 -9.39
C GLU A 198 -7.53 -33.04 -9.12
N TRP A 199 -7.05 -32.20 -10.01
CA TRP A 199 -5.77 -31.52 -9.83
C TRP A 199 -5.86 -30.48 -8.69
N GLU A 200 -6.94 -29.70 -8.62
CA GLU A 200 -7.19 -28.71 -7.58
C GLU A 200 -7.26 -29.37 -6.20
N ASP A 201 -7.97 -30.50 -6.06
CA ASP A 201 -8.09 -31.27 -4.82
C ASP A 201 -6.76 -31.87 -4.34
N ASN A 202 -5.79 -32.07 -5.25
CA ASN A 202 -4.47 -32.61 -4.94
C ASN A 202 -3.37 -31.53 -4.86
N LEU A 203 -3.71 -30.23 -4.86
CA LEU A 203 -2.73 -29.17 -4.66
C LEU A 203 -2.09 -29.27 -3.27
N PRO A 204 -0.79 -28.93 -3.14
CA PRO A 204 -0.15 -28.75 -1.84
C PRO A 204 -0.92 -27.77 -0.95
N GLU A 205 -0.98 -28.05 0.35
CA GLU A 205 -1.78 -27.27 1.33
C GLU A 205 -1.36 -25.78 1.39
N GLU A 206 -0.08 -25.50 1.13
CA GLU A 206 0.51 -24.16 1.07
C GLU A 206 0.16 -23.38 -0.21
N MET A 207 -0.40 -24.05 -1.23
CA MET A 207 -0.77 -23.45 -2.50
C MET A 207 -2.26 -23.14 -2.58
N HIS A 208 -2.59 -21.92 -2.94
CA HIS A 208 -3.97 -21.45 -3.04
C HIS A 208 -4.31 -21.07 -4.47
N LEU A 209 -5.33 -21.74 -5.04
CA LEU A 209 -5.85 -21.45 -6.37
C LEU A 209 -6.91 -20.35 -6.31
N ALA A 210 -6.87 -19.44 -7.28
CA ALA A 210 -7.92 -18.48 -7.54
C ALA A 210 -8.28 -18.44 -9.03
N TYR A 211 -9.58 -18.46 -9.31
CA TYR A 211 -10.13 -18.23 -10.65
C TYR A 211 -10.40 -16.74 -10.85
N LEU A 212 -9.88 -16.17 -11.91
CA LEU A 212 -10.00 -14.75 -12.24
C LEU A 212 -10.60 -14.61 -13.65
N PRO A 213 -11.95 -14.68 -13.76
CA PRO A 213 -12.61 -14.63 -15.06
C PRO A 213 -12.56 -13.23 -15.69
N ALA A 214 -12.43 -13.22 -17.01
CA ALA A 214 -12.58 -12.05 -17.85
C ALA A 214 -13.24 -12.48 -19.18
N PRO A 215 -13.73 -11.58 -20.05
CA PRO A 215 -14.33 -11.93 -21.32
C PRO A 215 -13.40 -12.86 -22.15
N ASN A 216 -13.87 -14.07 -22.44
CA ASN A 216 -13.16 -15.13 -23.18
C ASN A 216 -11.83 -15.62 -22.56
N VAL A 217 -11.56 -15.31 -21.31
CA VAL A 217 -10.33 -15.68 -20.61
C VAL A 217 -10.65 -16.03 -19.17
N VAL A 218 -10.09 -17.13 -18.67
CA VAL A 218 -9.99 -17.41 -17.24
C VAL A 218 -8.51 -17.45 -16.86
N ARG A 219 -8.11 -16.65 -15.87
CA ARG A 219 -6.77 -16.72 -15.32
C ARG A 219 -6.81 -17.56 -14.06
N LEU A 220 -5.98 -18.60 -14.01
CA LEU A 220 -5.76 -19.40 -12.83
C LEU A 220 -4.53 -18.83 -12.11
N ARG A 221 -4.70 -18.31 -10.92
CA ARG A 221 -3.59 -17.83 -10.10
C ARG A 221 -3.31 -18.81 -8.96
N LEU A 222 -2.12 -19.39 -8.95
CA LEU A 222 -1.58 -20.07 -7.77
C LEU A 222 -0.78 -19.09 -6.92
N SER A 223 -0.98 -19.17 -5.62
CA SER A 223 -0.32 -18.32 -4.63
C SER A 223 0.24 -19.17 -3.50
N ALA A 224 1.51 -18.94 -3.15
CA ALA A 224 2.14 -19.49 -1.96
C ALA A 224 2.59 -18.36 -1.05
N TYR A 225 2.31 -18.48 0.24
CA TYR A 225 2.55 -17.44 1.25
C TYR A 225 3.56 -17.93 2.28
N ASP A 226 4.38 -17.02 2.81
CA ASP A 226 5.34 -17.29 3.88
C ASP A 226 6.42 -18.32 3.51
N VAL A 227 6.97 -18.19 2.31
CA VAL A 227 7.83 -19.15 1.64
C VAL A 227 9.24 -18.61 1.31
N GLU A 228 10.15 -19.48 0.88
CA GLU A 228 11.52 -19.11 0.50
C GLU A 228 11.70 -18.72 -0.99
N GLY A 229 10.61 -18.33 -1.63
CA GLY A 229 10.59 -17.62 -2.93
C GLY A 229 10.96 -18.45 -4.16
N ILE A 230 12.21 -18.80 -4.37
CA ILE A 230 12.67 -19.42 -5.64
C ILE A 230 12.19 -20.86 -5.79
N GLU A 231 12.19 -21.64 -4.72
CA GLU A 231 11.75 -23.03 -4.76
C GLU A 231 10.25 -23.14 -4.99
N GLU A 232 9.46 -22.24 -4.39
CA GLU A 232 8.01 -22.18 -4.56
C GLU A 232 7.60 -21.68 -5.92
N GLU A 233 8.32 -20.73 -6.51
CA GLU A 233 8.06 -20.33 -7.90
C GLU A 233 8.23 -21.54 -8.84
N ARG A 234 9.26 -22.34 -8.64
CA ARG A 234 9.48 -23.57 -9.40
C ARG A 234 8.38 -24.59 -9.14
N ALA A 235 7.99 -24.82 -7.89
CA ALA A 235 6.92 -25.73 -7.52
C ALA A 235 5.58 -25.34 -8.15
N ILE A 236 5.21 -24.04 -8.15
CA ILE A 236 4.01 -23.55 -8.82
C ILE A 236 4.08 -23.77 -10.34
N ARG A 237 5.25 -23.59 -10.96
CA ARG A 237 5.43 -23.88 -12.40
C ARG A 237 5.26 -25.37 -12.71
N GLU A 238 5.77 -26.23 -11.84
CA GLU A 238 5.61 -27.69 -11.96
C GLU A 238 4.14 -28.10 -11.80
N GLU A 239 3.37 -27.47 -10.90
CA GLU A 239 1.93 -27.69 -10.77
C GLU A 239 1.17 -27.25 -12.04
N PHE A 240 1.46 -26.07 -12.58
CA PHE A 240 0.83 -25.61 -13.81
C PHE A 240 1.18 -26.48 -15.04
N ALA A 241 2.38 -27.06 -15.09
CA ALA A 241 2.77 -27.96 -16.18
C ALA A 241 1.89 -29.25 -16.25
N LYS A 242 1.31 -29.65 -15.12
CA LYS A 242 0.36 -30.79 -15.10
C LYS A 242 -0.96 -30.49 -15.82
N LEU A 243 -1.28 -29.21 -16.06
CA LEU A 243 -2.47 -28.77 -16.77
C LEU A 243 -2.28 -28.66 -18.28
N GLU A 244 -1.05 -28.77 -18.83
CA GLU A 244 -0.80 -28.68 -20.28
C GLU A 244 -1.55 -29.71 -21.13
N PRO A 245 -1.85 -30.94 -20.65
CA PRO A 245 -2.64 -31.94 -21.40
C PRO A 245 -4.16 -31.72 -21.32
N ILE A 246 -4.66 -30.79 -20.52
CA ILE A 246 -6.08 -30.56 -20.19
C ILE A 246 -6.67 -29.41 -21.01
#